data_4f4baa32542b7055e250d73a3dd0b6c6
#
_entry.id   4f4baa32542b7055e250d73a3dd0b6c6
#
_cell.length_a   1.000
_cell.length_b   1.000
_cell.length_c   1.000
_cell.angle_alpha   90.00
_cell.angle_beta   90.00
_cell.angle_gamma   90.00
#
_symmetry.space_group_name_H-M   'P 1'
#
loop_
_entity.id
_entity.type
_entity.pdbx_description
1 polymer ?
#
loop_
_entity_poly.entity_id
_entity_poly.type
_entity_poly.pdbx_seq_one_letter_code
_entity_poly.pdbx_strand_id
1 'polypeptide(L)'
;MNKKILIIVPFPMTESQLSNRKEQSQKVTLNKSIDLHYQPVKAAPRTYVSQEDYLIADIGILEAGLNAKIQGYDAICVDTVSDSGVAVLRSVLEIPVIGPGRVMFLTALMLGEKFSIVTMWKEWFGLYHKTLTELNMHEKCSSIRSIDVIPDNRELLKGKESNIVPLLVEASKKCIEKDGADVICLGSTTMHQAHEILQKELSVPVINPGPLSYKTAETILSLNLSHSRKTYPKPKIPNHQMVFKMIEAAAINEKDKPLEKIEKDNI
;
A
#
# COMPACT_ATOMS: atom_id res chain seq x y z
N MET A 1 -13.44 -22.09 11.64
CA MET A 1 -13.93 -21.08 10.66
C MET A 1 -12.72 -20.41 10.05
N ASN A 2 -12.77 -20.16 8.75
CA ASN A 2 -11.71 -19.41 8.07
C ASN A 2 -11.71 -17.96 8.55
N LYS A 3 -10.53 -17.38 8.65
CA LYS A 3 -10.32 -15.96 8.92
C LYS A 3 -10.34 -15.18 7.61
N LYS A 4 -11.14 -14.12 7.54
CA LYS A 4 -11.31 -13.31 6.33
C LYS A 4 -10.55 -11.99 6.47
N ILE A 5 -9.65 -11.72 5.54
CA ILE A 5 -8.89 -10.48 5.47
C ILE A 5 -9.38 -9.66 4.27
N LEU A 6 -9.83 -8.43 4.54
CA LEU A 6 -10.20 -7.48 3.51
C LEU A 6 -8.96 -6.74 3.01
N ILE A 7 -8.69 -6.81 1.71
CA ILE A 7 -7.66 -6.02 1.05
C ILE A 7 -8.33 -4.83 0.37
N ILE A 8 -8.13 -3.63 0.91
CA ILE A 8 -8.69 -2.41 0.34
C ILE A 8 -7.73 -1.87 -0.71
N VAL A 9 -8.14 -1.92 -1.97
CA VAL A 9 -7.39 -1.35 -3.09
C VAL A 9 -7.72 0.14 -3.21
N PRO A 10 -6.71 1.05 -3.19
CA PRO A 10 -6.93 2.49 -3.02
C PRO A 10 -7.42 3.23 -4.27
N PHE A 11 -7.76 2.51 -5.33
CA PHE A 11 -8.27 3.07 -6.59
C PHE A 11 -9.54 2.35 -7.04
N PRO A 12 -10.49 3.04 -7.68
CA PRO A 12 -11.56 2.40 -8.43
C PRO A 12 -10.98 1.50 -9.54
N MET A 13 -11.47 0.28 -9.66
CA MET A 13 -10.96 -0.71 -10.60
C MET A 13 -12.09 -1.45 -11.32
N THR A 14 -11.84 -1.83 -12.58
CA THR A 14 -12.62 -2.84 -13.28
C THR A 14 -12.34 -4.24 -12.73
N GLU A 15 -13.19 -5.21 -13.04
CA GLU A 15 -12.96 -6.61 -12.61
C GLU A 15 -11.65 -7.18 -13.16
N SER A 16 -11.27 -6.84 -14.39
CA SER A 16 -10.01 -7.27 -15.01
C SER A 16 -8.81 -6.70 -14.26
N GLN A 17 -8.82 -5.40 -13.96
CA GLN A 17 -7.75 -4.75 -13.19
C GLN A 17 -7.64 -5.32 -11.77
N LEU A 18 -8.77 -5.56 -11.13
CA LEU A 18 -8.81 -6.19 -9.81
C LEU A 18 -8.27 -7.62 -9.84
N SER A 19 -8.53 -8.38 -10.91
CA SER A 19 -7.97 -9.73 -11.09
C SER A 19 -6.44 -9.70 -11.15
N ASN A 20 -5.86 -8.77 -11.92
CA ASN A 20 -4.40 -8.57 -11.96
C ASN A 20 -3.85 -8.21 -10.57
N ARG A 21 -4.58 -7.39 -9.81
CA ARG A 21 -4.19 -7.01 -8.44
C ARG A 21 -4.14 -8.21 -7.50
N LYS A 22 -5.05 -9.16 -7.63
CA LYS A 22 -5.11 -10.38 -6.83
C LYS A 22 -3.90 -11.30 -7.02
N GLU A 23 -3.17 -11.20 -8.12
CA GLU A 23 -1.95 -11.99 -8.37
C GLU A 23 -0.89 -11.81 -7.27
N GLN A 24 -0.89 -10.70 -6.56
CA GLN A 24 -0.02 -10.48 -5.40
C GLN A 24 -0.16 -11.59 -4.35
N SER A 25 -1.37 -12.14 -4.16
CA SER A 25 -1.63 -13.19 -3.17
C SER A 25 -0.86 -14.47 -3.46
N GLN A 26 -0.51 -14.72 -4.73
CA GLN A 26 0.28 -15.89 -5.16
C GLN A 26 1.75 -15.79 -4.75
N LYS A 27 2.22 -14.60 -4.34
CA LYS A 27 3.61 -14.34 -3.92
C LYS A 27 3.85 -14.61 -2.43
N VAL A 28 2.87 -15.17 -1.73
CA VAL A 28 2.97 -15.50 -0.30
C VAL A 28 2.20 -16.78 0.03
N THR A 29 2.80 -17.63 0.85
CA THR A 29 2.10 -18.80 1.38
C THR A 29 1.41 -18.43 2.69
N LEU A 30 0.08 -18.45 2.70
CA LEU A 30 -0.76 -18.27 3.88
C LEU A 30 -1.31 -19.61 4.36
N ASN A 31 -1.73 -19.67 5.62
CA ASN A 31 -2.45 -20.82 6.15
C ASN A 31 -3.76 -21.00 5.36
N LYS A 32 -4.16 -22.26 5.12
CA LYS A 32 -5.40 -22.61 4.39
C LYS A 32 -6.68 -22.04 5.04
N SER A 33 -6.60 -21.64 6.31
CA SER A 33 -7.70 -20.98 7.03
C SER A 33 -7.79 -19.47 6.81
N ILE A 34 -6.95 -18.88 5.95
CA ILE A 34 -6.96 -17.45 5.62
C ILE A 34 -7.55 -17.26 4.23
N ASP A 35 -8.61 -16.45 4.17
CA ASP A 35 -9.25 -16.04 2.91
C ASP A 35 -9.01 -14.56 2.65
N LEU A 36 -8.43 -14.21 1.50
CA LEU A 36 -8.19 -12.83 1.07
C LEU A 36 -9.33 -12.35 0.16
N HIS A 37 -9.93 -11.22 0.51
CA HIS A 37 -10.99 -10.58 -0.26
C HIS A 37 -10.55 -9.18 -0.69
N TYR A 38 -10.54 -8.92 -1.99
CA TYR A 38 -10.12 -7.64 -2.53
C TYR A 38 -11.33 -6.75 -2.85
N GLN A 39 -11.29 -5.52 -2.35
CA GLN A 39 -12.32 -4.53 -2.59
C GLN A 39 -11.68 -3.20 -3.01
N PRO A 40 -11.96 -2.69 -4.22
CA PRO A 40 -11.54 -1.36 -4.61
C PRO A 40 -12.40 -0.30 -3.92
N VAL A 41 -11.82 0.88 -3.70
CA VAL A 41 -12.59 2.06 -3.27
C VAL A 41 -13.51 2.53 -4.41
N LYS A 42 -14.60 3.24 -4.07
CA LYS A 42 -15.56 3.77 -5.05
C LYS A 42 -15.08 5.04 -5.72
N ALA A 43 -14.28 5.85 -5.00
CA ALA A 43 -13.69 7.09 -5.50
C ALA A 43 -12.31 7.28 -4.84
N ALA A 44 -11.39 7.89 -5.58
CA ALA A 44 -10.02 8.16 -5.13
C ALA A 44 -9.44 9.39 -5.84
N PRO A 45 -8.37 10.01 -5.30
CA PRO A 45 -7.60 10.99 -6.05
C PRO A 45 -6.93 10.33 -7.25
N ARG A 46 -6.60 11.10 -8.27
CA ARG A 46 -5.91 10.60 -9.48
C ARG A 46 -4.43 10.37 -9.25
N THR A 47 -3.84 11.18 -8.42
CA THR A 47 -2.44 11.14 -8.00
C THR A 47 -2.37 10.96 -6.49
N TYR A 48 -1.14 10.78 -5.98
CA TYR A 48 -0.85 10.69 -4.55
C TYR A 48 0.37 11.56 -4.25
N VAL A 49 0.27 12.85 -4.57
CA VAL A 49 1.42 13.78 -4.48
C VAL A 49 1.17 14.95 -3.52
N SER A 50 -0.10 15.29 -3.26
CA SER A 50 -0.47 16.44 -2.45
C SER A 50 -1.18 16.03 -1.15
N GLN A 51 -1.27 16.98 -0.19
CA GLN A 51 -2.04 16.78 1.04
C GLN A 51 -3.54 16.60 0.75
N GLU A 52 -4.04 17.23 -0.31
CA GLU A 52 -5.41 17.02 -0.79
C GLU A 52 -5.63 15.58 -1.24
N ASP A 53 -4.70 15.05 -2.06
CA ASP A 53 -4.76 13.64 -2.50
C ASP A 53 -4.78 12.68 -1.30
N TYR A 54 -3.92 12.92 -0.30
CA TYR A 54 -3.84 12.07 0.89
C TYR A 54 -5.13 12.08 1.68
N LEU A 55 -5.75 13.26 1.85
CA LEU A 55 -7.02 13.39 2.54
C LEU A 55 -8.16 12.67 1.80
N ILE A 56 -8.26 12.85 0.48
CA ILE A 56 -9.27 12.19 -0.34
C ILE A 56 -9.09 10.66 -0.31
N ALA A 57 -7.84 10.19 -0.39
CA ALA A 57 -7.52 8.77 -0.28
C ALA A 57 -7.93 8.19 1.09
N ASP A 58 -7.64 8.90 2.18
CA ASP A 58 -8.02 8.48 3.53
C ASP A 58 -9.54 8.34 3.67
N ILE A 59 -10.33 9.27 3.08
CA ILE A 59 -11.79 9.22 3.11
C ILE A 59 -12.32 8.03 2.30
N GLY A 60 -11.79 7.78 1.09
CA GLY A 60 -12.19 6.66 0.24
C GLY A 60 -11.90 5.31 0.88
N ILE A 61 -10.71 5.15 1.49
CA ILE A 61 -10.30 3.94 2.20
C ILE A 61 -11.12 3.75 3.49
N LEU A 62 -11.40 4.85 4.21
CA LEU A 62 -12.28 4.81 5.38
C LEU A 62 -13.66 4.26 5.00
N GLU A 63 -14.29 4.79 3.95
CA GLU A 63 -15.61 4.33 3.48
C GLU A 63 -15.60 2.83 3.19
N ALA A 64 -14.61 2.35 2.44
CA ALA A 64 -14.50 0.95 2.04
C ALA A 64 -14.35 0.00 3.26
N GLY A 65 -13.71 0.46 4.34
CA GLY A 65 -13.46 -0.36 5.52
C GLY A 65 -14.49 -0.25 6.64
N LEU A 66 -15.34 0.79 6.66
CA LEU A 66 -16.24 1.09 7.81
C LEU A 66 -17.12 -0.10 8.23
N ASN A 67 -17.61 -0.88 7.30
CA ASN A 67 -18.49 -2.01 7.55
C ASN A 67 -17.76 -3.37 7.64
N ALA A 68 -16.44 -3.39 7.56
CA ALA A 68 -15.67 -4.65 7.46
C ALA A 68 -16.02 -5.64 8.57
N LYS A 69 -16.10 -5.19 9.82
CA LYS A 69 -16.46 -6.07 10.95
C LYS A 69 -17.88 -6.63 10.83
N ILE A 70 -18.85 -5.83 10.41
CA ILE A 70 -20.26 -6.25 10.21
C ILE A 70 -20.34 -7.24 9.06
N GLN A 71 -19.51 -7.08 8.02
CA GLN A 71 -19.40 -7.98 6.88
C GLN A 71 -18.62 -9.27 7.20
N GLY A 72 -18.17 -9.44 8.44
CA GLY A 72 -17.52 -10.66 8.92
C GLY A 72 -16.02 -10.74 8.61
N TYR A 73 -15.34 -9.63 8.33
CA TYR A 73 -13.89 -9.60 8.20
C TYR A 73 -13.20 -9.58 9.56
N ASP A 74 -12.09 -10.30 9.67
CA ASP A 74 -11.27 -10.41 10.87
C ASP A 74 -10.10 -9.41 10.89
N ALA A 75 -9.63 -8.97 9.73
CA ALA A 75 -8.58 -7.94 9.58
C ALA A 75 -8.73 -7.17 8.27
N ILE A 76 -8.02 -6.04 8.17
CA ILE A 76 -7.88 -5.26 6.94
C ILE A 76 -6.40 -5.10 6.61
N CYS A 77 -6.03 -5.24 5.33
CA CYS A 77 -4.81 -4.70 4.76
C CYS A 77 -5.15 -3.60 3.76
N VAL A 78 -4.44 -2.48 3.81
CA VAL A 78 -4.58 -1.44 2.80
C VAL A 78 -3.53 -1.66 1.71
N ASP A 79 -3.92 -1.68 0.44
CA ASP A 79 -3.02 -2.03 -0.66
C ASP A 79 -2.29 -0.79 -1.22
N THR A 80 -1.65 -0.02 -0.33
CA THR A 80 -0.80 1.13 -0.68
C THR A 80 0.28 1.39 0.37
N VAL A 81 1.51 1.62 -0.07
CA VAL A 81 2.68 1.88 0.79
C VAL A 81 2.59 3.22 1.52
N SER A 82 1.72 4.13 1.08
CA SER A 82 1.43 5.38 1.80
C SER A 82 0.77 5.18 3.17
N ASP A 83 0.28 3.97 3.47
CA ASP A 83 -0.54 3.67 4.64
C ASP A 83 -1.77 4.59 4.80
N SER A 84 -2.26 5.17 3.68
CA SER A 84 -3.47 5.97 3.66
C SER A 84 -4.64 5.20 4.25
N GLY A 85 -5.49 5.87 5.03
CA GLY A 85 -6.65 5.28 5.68
C GLY A 85 -6.35 4.42 6.91
N VAL A 86 -5.10 3.98 7.14
CA VAL A 86 -4.76 3.06 8.25
C VAL A 86 -5.09 3.67 9.60
N ALA A 87 -4.67 4.91 9.87
CA ALA A 87 -4.90 5.57 11.16
C ALA A 87 -6.40 5.81 11.42
N VAL A 88 -7.13 6.27 10.42
CA VAL A 88 -8.58 6.52 10.55
C VAL A 88 -9.38 5.22 10.70
N LEU A 89 -9.05 4.16 9.97
CA LEU A 89 -9.67 2.85 10.14
C LEU A 89 -9.40 2.27 11.54
N ARG A 90 -8.18 2.41 12.06
CA ARG A 90 -7.84 2.00 13.42
C ARG A 90 -8.66 2.76 14.46
N SER A 91 -9.01 4.01 14.22
CA SER A 91 -9.82 4.80 15.16
C SER A 91 -11.29 4.32 15.23
N VAL A 92 -11.82 3.69 14.19
CA VAL A 92 -13.23 3.28 14.12
C VAL A 92 -13.46 1.77 14.27
N LEU A 93 -12.45 0.93 13.98
CA LEU A 93 -12.56 -0.53 14.01
C LEU A 93 -11.83 -1.14 15.21
N GLU A 94 -12.25 -2.34 15.61
CA GLU A 94 -11.57 -3.17 16.62
C GLU A 94 -10.66 -4.24 15.98
N ILE A 95 -10.96 -4.64 14.74
CA ILE A 95 -10.14 -5.61 14.00
C ILE A 95 -8.81 -5.00 13.59
N PRO A 96 -7.73 -5.80 13.48
CA PRO A 96 -6.43 -5.31 13.04
C PRO A 96 -6.50 -4.64 11.67
N VAL A 97 -5.80 -3.51 11.52
CA VAL A 97 -5.62 -2.81 10.25
C VAL A 97 -4.13 -2.70 9.96
N ILE A 98 -3.70 -3.28 8.86
CA ILE A 98 -2.29 -3.41 8.47
C ILE A 98 -1.97 -2.43 7.35
N GLY A 99 -0.94 -1.60 7.58
CA GLY A 99 -0.36 -0.70 6.59
C GLY A 99 0.95 -1.28 6.04
N PRO A 100 1.05 -1.54 4.73
CA PRO A 100 2.23 -2.18 4.14
C PRO A 100 3.50 -1.33 4.25
N GLY A 101 3.40 -0.01 4.24
CA GLY A 101 4.56 0.88 4.40
C GLY A 101 5.22 0.73 5.77
N ARG A 102 4.43 0.86 6.83
CA ARG A 102 4.91 0.67 8.21
C ARG A 102 5.50 -0.73 8.42
N VAL A 103 4.80 -1.77 7.97
CA VAL A 103 5.26 -3.16 8.13
C VAL A 103 6.55 -3.39 7.37
N MET A 104 6.67 -2.86 6.16
CA MET A 104 7.86 -2.99 5.33
C MET A 104 9.09 -2.37 6.00
N PHE A 105 8.99 -1.14 6.51
CA PHE A 105 10.13 -0.46 7.14
C PHE A 105 10.55 -1.14 8.45
N LEU A 106 9.60 -1.59 9.26
CA LEU A 106 9.91 -2.35 10.47
C LEU A 106 10.57 -3.68 10.16
N THR A 107 10.10 -4.39 9.13
CA THR A 107 10.69 -5.66 8.69
C THR A 107 12.09 -5.45 8.09
N ALA A 108 12.33 -4.35 7.39
CA ALA A 108 13.65 -4.04 6.85
C ALA A 108 14.71 -3.98 7.96
N LEU A 109 14.38 -3.40 9.12
CA LEU A 109 15.28 -3.34 10.27
C LEU A 109 15.44 -4.68 11.03
N MET A 110 14.62 -5.68 10.73
CA MET A 110 14.88 -7.05 11.19
C MET A 110 15.89 -7.78 10.31
N LEU A 111 16.11 -7.30 9.07
CA LEU A 111 16.95 -7.94 8.07
C LEU A 111 18.29 -7.24 7.85
N GLY A 112 18.39 -5.96 8.19
CA GLY A 112 19.59 -5.14 8.04
C GLY A 112 19.58 -3.92 8.95
N GLU A 113 20.66 -3.15 8.93
CA GLU A 113 20.82 -1.93 9.75
C GLU A 113 20.20 -0.70 9.08
N LYS A 114 20.22 -0.69 7.73
CA LYS A 114 19.70 0.39 6.89
C LYS A 114 18.98 -0.16 5.67
N PHE A 115 17.99 0.57 5.21
CA PHE A 115 17.26 0.22 3.98
C PHE A 115 17.17 1.40 3.04
N SER A 116 16.94 1.12 1.77
CA SER A 116 16.54 2.13 0.78
C SER A 116 15.21 1.78 0.15
N ILE A 117 14.49 2.81 -0.29
CA ILE A 117 13.22 2.69 -0.98
C ILE A 117 13.46 2.91 -2.47
N VAL A 118 13.03 1.98 -3.31
CA VAL A 118 13.04 2.12 -4.76
C VAL A 118 11.61 2.24 -5.25
N THR A 119 11.31 3.29 -6.02
CA THR A 119 9.97 3.62 -6.45
C THR A 119 9.91 4.01 -7.93
N MET A 120 8.70 4.16 -8.47
CA MET A 120 8.47 4.52 -9.87
C MET A 120 8.71 6.01 -10.13
N TRP A 121 8.21 6.88 -9.25
CA TRP A 121 8.08 8.30 -9.49
C TRP A 121 8.56 9.15 -8.31
N LYS A 122 9.35 10.19 -8.57
CA LYS A 122 9.91 11.05 -7.52
C LYS A 122 8.86 11.84 -6.75
N GLU A 123 7.73 12.19 -7.38
CA GLU A 123 6.65 12.92 -6.72
C GLU A 123 6.01 12.12 -5.54
N TRP A 124 6.27 10.81 -5.48
CA TRP A 124 5.83 9.98 -4.37
C TRP A 124 6.74 10.01 -3.13
N PHE A 125 7.86 10.73 -3.15
CA PHE A 125 8.79 10.76 -2.00
C PHE A 125 8.10 11.24 -0.72
N GLY A 126 7.15 12.18 -0.84
CA GLY A 126 6.35 12.66 0.29
C GLY A 126 5.60 11.56 1.05
N LEU A 127 5.12 10.53 0.35
CA LEU A 127 4.44 9.37 0.95
C LEU A 127 5.36 8.62 1.94
N TYR A 128 6.60 8.40 1.53
CA TYR A 128 7.58 7.67 2.34
C TYR A 128 8.08 8.52 3.50
N HIS A 129 8.37 9.80 3.25
CA HIS A 129 8.77 10.74 4.29
C HIS A 129 7.72 10.85 5.40
N LYS A 130 6.43 10.84 5.07
CA LYS A 130 5.34 10.80 6.06
C LYS A 130 5.52 9.61 7.01
N THR A 131 5.60 8.39 6.47
CA THR A 131 5.71 7.17 7.29
C THR A 131 7.04 7.09 8.03
N LEU A 132 8.15 7.53 7.41
CA LEU A 132 9.47 7.61 8.07
C LEU A 132 9.43 8.59 9.26
N THR A 133 8.76 9.73 9.13
CA THR A 133 8.56 10.69 10.22
C THR A 133 7.73 10.09 11.35
N GLU A 134 6.59 9.47 11.03
CA GLU A 134 5.73 8.82 12.02
C GLU A 134 6.44 7.72 12.82
N LEU A 135 7.41 7.04 12.19
CA LEU A 135 8.19 5.97 12.81
C LEU A 135 9.52 6.44 13.41
N ASN A 136 9.90 7.70 13.20
CA ASN A 136 11.23 8.25 13.55
C ASN A 136 12.39 7.43 12.93
N MET A 137 12.26 7.10 11.63
CA MET A 137 13.17 6.19 10.92
C MET A 137 13.97 6.85 9.79
N HIS A 138 14.03 8.18 9.73
CA HIS A 138 14.78 8.88 8.68
C HIS A 138 16.26 8.46 8.62
N GLU A 139 16.93 8.32 9.77
CA GLU A 139 18.33 7.91 9.85
C GLU A 139 18.57 6.45 9.43
N LYS A 140 17.51 5.63 9.40
CA LYS A 140 17.56 4.24 8.98
C LYS A 140 17.31 4.05 7.47
N CYS A 141 16.74 5.05 6.83
CA CYS A 141 16.53 5.09 5.38
C CYS A 141 17.75 5.73 4.70
N SER A 142 18.60 4.91 4.08
CA SER A 142 19.81 5.39 3.38
C SER A 142 19.49 6.29 2.20
N SER A 143 18.45 5.95 1.43
CA SER A 143 18.00 6.77 0.31
C SER A 143 16.59 6.38 -0.16
N ILE A 144 15.99 7.30 -0.93
CA ILE A 144 14.80 7.04 -1.73
C ILE A 144 15.17 7.34 -3.18
N ARG A 145 15.09 6.33 -4.06
CA ARG A 145 15.39 6.48 -5.49
C ARG A 145 14.19 6.16 -6.33
N SER A 146 13.94 6.99 -7.34
CA SER A 146 12.93 6.74 -8.36
C SER A 146 13.58 6.37 -9.70
N ILE A 147 12.80 5.75 -10.55
CA ILE A 147 13.15 5.52 -11.95
C ILE A 147 12.53 6.58 -12.88
N ASP A 148 11.83 7.56 -12.31
CA ASP A 148 11.15 8.69 -12.95
C ASP A 148 10.18 8.28 -14.09
N VAL A 149 9.49 7.17 -13.88
CA VAL A 149 8.39 6.71 -14.74
C VAL A 149 7.07 7.00 -14.04
N ILE A 150 6.17 7.72 -14.73
CA ILE A 150 4.82 7.99 -14.22
C ILE A 150 4.09 6.65 -14.06
N PRO A 151 3.61 6.32 -12.85
CA PRO A 151 3.02 5.03 -12.59
C PRO A 151 1.61 4.92 -13.18
N ASP A 152 1.28 3.73 -13.64
CA ASP A 152 -0.08 3.34 -13.93
C ASP A 152 -0.62 2.50 -12.76
N ASN A 153 -1.35 3.16 -11.85
CA ASN A 153 -1.82 2.53 -10.63
C ASN A 153 -2.93 1.47 -10.86
N ARG A 154 -3.51 1.44 -12.06
CA ARG A 154 -4.58 0.50 -12.42
C ARG A 154 -4.05 -0.70 -13.21
N GLU A 155 -3.12 -0.47 -14.16
CA GLU A 155 -2.57 -1.52 -15.03
C GLU A 155 -1.31 -2.19 -14.46
N LEU A 156 -0.75 -1.65 -13.38
CA LEU A 156 0.49 -2.14 -12.76
C LEU A 156 1.67 -2.08 -13.74
N LEU A 157 2.54 -3.10 -13.69
CA LEU A 157 3.65 -3.25 -14.63
C LEU A 157 3.30 -4.15 -15.82
N LYS A 158 2.10 -4.68 -15.91
CA LYS A 158 1.69 -5.69 -16.89
C LYS A 158 1.99 -5.23 -18.33
N GLY A 159 2.82 -5.99 -19.03
CA GLY A 159 3.27 -5.69 -20.39
C GLY A 159 4.34 -4.60 -20.49
N LYS A 160 4.82 -4.07 -19.36
CA LYS A 160 5.87 -3.04 -19.29
C LYS A 160 7.12 -3.54 -18.55
N GLU A 161 7.13 -4.79 -18.11
CA GLU A 161 8.18 -5.36 -17.26
C GLU A 161 9.55 -5.29 -17.91
N SER A 162 9.65 -5.59 -19.22
CA SER A 162 10.91 -5.56 -19.97
C SER A 162 11.58 -4.19 -19.97
N ASN A 163 10.83 -3.11 -19.89
CA ASN A 163 11.35 -1.74 -19.89
C ASN A 163 11.59 -1.21 -18.47
N ILE A 164 10.76 -1.62 -17.51
CA ILE A 164 10.74 -1.07 -16.16
C ILE A 164 11.70 -1.82 -15.24
N VAL A 165 11.74 -3.15 -15.31
CA VAL A 165 12.54 -3.97 -14.37
C VAL A 165 14.04 -3.66 -14.45
N PRO A 166 14.67 -3.48 -15.63
CA PRO A 166 16.09 -3.10 -15.69
C PRO A 166 16.39 -1.77 -14.99
N LEU A 167 15.49 -0.77 -15.09
CA LEU A 167 15.63 0.52 -14.40
C LEU A 167 15.55 0.35 -12.89
N LEU A 168 14.64 -0.50 -12.42
CA LEU A 168 14.51 -0.83 -10.97
C LEU A 168 15.76 -1.54 -10.45
N VAL A 169 16.33 -2.48 -11.22
CA VAL A 169 17.59 -3.16 -10.87
C VAL A 169 18.73 -2.15 -10.76
N GLU A 170 18.88 -1.25 -11.73
CA GLU A 170 19.92 -0.21 -11.72
C GLU A 170 19.77 0.74 -10.53
N ALA A 171 18.56 1.23 -10.27
CA ALA A 171 18.28 2.08 -9.12
C ALA A 171 18.61 1.37 -7.80
N SER A 172 18.23 0.11 -7.68
CA SER A 172 18.51 -0.71 -6.49
C SER A 172 20.00 -0.95 -6.28
N LYS A 173 20.77 -1.24 -7.33
CA LYS A 173 22.24 -1.35 -7.25
C LYS A 173 22.89 -0.05 -6.77
N LYS A 174 22.39 1.11 -7.22
CA LYS A 174 22.86 2.42 -6.72
C LYS A 174 22.54 2.60 -5.22
N CYS A 175 21.39 2.16 -4.75
CA CYS A 175 21.04 2.17 -3.32
C CYS A 175 22.03 1.35 -2.49
N ILE A 176 22.44 0.17 -2.99
CA ILE A 176 23.37 -0.72 -2.29
C ILE A 176 24.80 -0.17 -2.34
N GLU A 177 25.29 0.12 -3.53
CA GLU A 177 26.72 0.43 -3.76
C GLU A 177 27.10 1.87 -3.35
N LYS A 178 26.18 2.83 -3.52
CA LYS A 178 26.47 4.25 -3.26
C LYS A 178 25.87 4.76 -1.97
N ASP A 179 24.71 4.24 -1.58
CA ASP A 179 23.98 4.77 -0.43
C ASP A 179 24.10 3.85 0.80
N GLY A 180 24.67 2.65 0.64
CA GLY A 180 24.94 1.72 1.73
C GLY A 180 23.70 1.04 2.30
N ALA A 181 22.73 0.71 1.45
CA ALA A 181 21.53 -0.02 1.85
C ALA A 181 21.81 -1.52 2.02
N ASP A 182 21.37 -2.08 3.15
CA ASP A 182 21.40 -3.52 3.44
C ASP A 182 20.13 -4.24 2.97
N VAL A 183 19.04 -3.48 2.73
CA VAL A 183 17.73 -3.99 2.33
C VAL A 183 17.11 -3.04 1.32
N ILE A 184 16.46 -3.59 0.29
CA ILE A 184 15.67 -2.81 -0.67
C ILE A 184 14.18 -2.98 -0.36
N CYS A 185 13.50 -1.86 -0.20
CA CYS A 185 12.05 -1.77 -0.03
C CYS A 185 11.38 -1.33 -1.33
N LEU A 186 10.46 -2.12 -1.88
CA LEU A 186 9.68 -1.71 -3.04
C LEU A 186 8.63 -0.67 -2.64
N GLY A 187 8.74 0.54 -3.19
CA GLY A 187 7.95 1.70 -2.80
C GLY A 187 6.48 1.64 -3.25
N SER A 188 6.05 0.58 -3.92
CA SER A 188 4.66 0.41 -4.32
C SER A 188 4.26 -1.06 -4.36
N THR A 189 3.04 -1.36 -3.95
CA THR A 189 2.42 -2.68 -4.11
C THR A 189 2.22 -3.05 -5.59
N THR A 190 2.20 -2.05 -6.48
CA THR A 190 2.12 -2.27 -7.94
C THR A 190 3.40 -2.88 -8.54
N MET A 191 4.51 -2.88 -7.79
CA MET A 191 5.81 -3.40 -8.24
C MET A 191 6.00 -4.88 -7.90
N HIS A 192 4.99 -5.56 -7.40
CA HIS A 192 5.08 -6.97 -6.99
C HIS A 192 5.61 -7.92 -8.09
N GLN A 193 5.36 -7.59 -9.35
CA GLN A 193 5.81 -8.37 -10.51
C GLN A 193 7.34 -8.31 -10.70
N ALA A 194 7.99 -7.20 -10.31
CA ALA A 194 9.44 -7.04 -10.39
C ALA A 194 10.19 -7.76 -9.26
N HIS A 195 9.53 -8.11 -8.16
CA HIS A 195 10.16 -8.62 -6.94
C HIS A 195 11.08 -9.83 -7.17
N GLU A 196 10.62 -10.86 -7.88
CA GLU A 196 11.40 -12.10 -8.08
C GLU A 196 12.67 -11.86 -8.89
N ILE A 197 12.62 -10.94 -9.86
CA ILE A 197 13.80 -10.61 -10.67
C ILE A 197 14.78 -9.82 -9.81
N LEU A 198 14.30 -8.79 -9.09
CA LEU A 198 15.14 -8.01 -8.18
C LEU A 198 15.79 -8.88 -7.11
N GLN A 199 15.05 -9.84 -6.53
CA GLN A 199 15.58 -10.75 -5.52
C GLN A 199 16.69 -11.68 -6.07
N LYS A 200 16.68 -11.99 -7.37
CA LYS A 200 17.75 -12.78 -8.03
C LYS A 200 18.95 -11.93 -8.42
N GLU A 201 18.73 -10.70 -8.83
CA GLU A 201 19.76 -9.81 -9.37
C GLU A 201 20.53 -9.03 -8.29
N LEU A 202 19.98 -8.90 -7.08
CA LEU A 202 20.56 -8.10 -6.01
C LEU A 202 21.17 -8.99 -4.92
N SER A 203 22.23 -8.48 -4.28
CA SER A 203 22.97 -9.16 -3.20
C SER A 203 22.32 -8.98 -1.81
N VAL A 204 21.27 -8.20 -1.70
CA VAL A 204 20.58 -7.89 -0.43
C VAL A 204 19.11 -8.29 -0.51
N PRO A 205 18.42 -8.51 0.62
CA PRO A 205 16.99 -8.78 0.64
C PRO A 205 16.16 -7.70 -0.04
N VAL A 206 15.13 -8.11 -0.78
CA VAL A 206 14.13 -7.22 -1.39
C VAL A 206 12.77 -7.46 -0.76
N ILE A 207 12.15 -6.43 -0.22
CA ILE A 207 10.85 -6.55 0.43
C ILE A 207 9.72 -6.15 -0.51
N ASN A 208 8.78 -7.08 -0.72
CA ASN A 208 7.53 -6.86 -1.42
C ASN A 208 6.43 -6.51 -0.40
N PRO A 209 5.92 -5.26 -0.36
CA PRO A 209 5.07 -4.77 0.72
C PRO A 209 3.69 -5.44 0.78
N GLY A 210 3.07 -5.77 -0.36
CA GLY A 210 1.74 -6.38 -0.40
C GLY A 210 1.70 -7.76 0.27
N PRO A 211 2.42 -8.77 -0.27
CA PRO A 211 2.52 -10.10 0.31
C PRO A 211 2.97 -10.10 1.77
N LEU A 212 3.91 -9.22 2.15
CA LEU A 212 4.36 -9.06 3.52
C LEU A 212 3.20 -8.59 4.43
N SER A 213 2.36 -7.65 3.99
CA SER A 213 1.23 -7.17 4.78
C SER A 213 0.20 -8.28 5.04
N TYR A 214 -0.04 -9.16 4.06
CA TYR A 214 -0.96 -10.30 4.21
C TYR A 214 -0.43 -11.31 5.24
N LYS A 215 0.86 -11.62 5.19
CA LYS A 215 1.51 -12.51 6.18
C LYS A 215 1.52 -11.89 7.56
N THR A 216 1.71 -10.58 7.66
CA THR A 216 1.63 -9.85 8.93
C THR A 216 0.22 -9.91 9.51
N ALA A 217 -0.82 -9.72 8.69
CA ALA A 217 -2.21 -9.85 9.13
C ALA A 217 -2.51 -11.25 9.68
N GLU A 218 -2.07 -12.30 9.00
CA GLU A 218 -2.17 -13.68 9.49
C GLU A 218 -1.50 -13.85 10.86
N THR A 219 -0.28 -13.33 11.01
CA THR A 219 0.49 -13.40 12.27
C THR A 219 -0.25 -12.67 13.40
N ILE A 220 -0.71 -11.44 13.16
CA ILE A 220 -1.45 -10.63 14.14
C ILE A 220 -2.75 -11.33 14.58
N LEU A 221 -3.47 -11.94 13.62
CA LEU A 221 -4.69 -12.71 13.90
C LEU A 221 -4.40 -13.96 14.71
N SER A 222 -3.33 -14.70 14.40
CA SER A 222 -2.95 -15.92 15.12
C SER A 222 -2.54 -15.66 16.57
N LEU A 223 -2.03 -14.46 16.85
CA LEU A 223 -1.64 -14.02 18.19
C LEU A 223 -2.78 -13.30 18.94
N ASN A 224 -3.98 -13.18 18.34
CA ASN A 224 -5.12 -12.43 18.86
C ASN A 224 -4.77 -10.98 19.24
N LEU A 225 -3.93 -10.33 18.45
CA LEU A 225 -3.51 -8.94 18.64
C LEU A 225 -4.34 -7.98 17.78
N SER A 226 -4.43 -6.73 18.22
CA SER A 226 -4.99 -5.62 17.46
C SER A 226 -4.28 -4.32 17.85
N HIS A 227 -4.67 -3.20 17.26
CA HIS A 227 -4.08 -1.90 17.54
C HIS A 227 -4.56 -1.31 18.88
N SER A 228 -3.74 -0.43 19.46
CA SER A 228 -4.00 0.20 20.76
C SER A 228 -5.15 1.21 20.70
N ARG A 229 -6.16 1.07 21.56
CA ARG A 229 -7.23 2.07 21.73
C ARG A 229 -6.75 3.35 22.42
N LYS A 230 -5.63 3.31 23.12
CA LYS A 230 -5.00 4.52 23.68
C LYS A 230 -4.43 5.39 22.57
N THR A 231 -3.81 4.78 21.55
CA THR A 231 -3.23 5.48 20.40
C THR A 231 -4.30 5.89 19.38
N TYR A 232 -5.32 5.06 19.18
CA TYR A 232 -6.40 5.27 18.21
C TYR A 232 -7.76 5.29 18.92
N PRO A 233 -8.09 6.38 19.66
CA PRO A 233 -9.37 6.49 20.37
C PRO A 233 -10.54 6.51 19.38
N LYS A 234 -11.67 5.91 19.79
CA LYS A 234 -12.90 5.96 18.98
C LYS A 234 -13.48 7.37 18.96
N PRO A 235 -14.13 7.76 17.86
CA PRO A 235 -14.92 8.97 17.85
C PRO A 235 -16.04 8.89 18.87
N LYS A 236 -16.24 9.92 19.66
CA LYS A 236 -17.35 9.99 20.62
C LYS A 236 -18.73 9.93 19.93
N ILE A 237 -18.81 10.56 18.76
CA ILE A 237 -19.98 10.55 17.89
C ILE A 237 -19.53 10.09 16.50
N PRO A 238 -19.91 8.89 16.04
CA PRO A 238 -19.58 8.41 14.71
C PRO A 238 -20.26 9.21 13.60
N ASN A 239 -19.52 9.55 12.54
CA ASN A 239 -20.02 10.26 11.37
C ASN A 239 -20.08 9.38 10.11
N HIS A 240 -20.30 8.09 10.25
CA HIS A 240 -20.22 7.10 9.16
C HIS A 240 -21.16 7.41 8.01
N GLN A 241 -22.40 7.84 8.30
CA GLN A 241 -23.38 8.20 7.27
C GLN A 241 -22.93 9.39 6.41
N MET A 242 -22.22 10.36 7.00
CA MET A 242 -21.67 11.47 6.26
C MET A 242 -20.58 10.98 5.30
N VAL A 243 -19.68 10.11 5.75
CA VAL A 243 -18.62 9.50 4.92
C VAL A 243 -19.22 8.73 3.74
N PHE A 244 -20.23 7.88 3.98
CA PHE A 244 -20.91 7.16 2.91
C PHE A 244 -21.52 8.09 1.86
N LYS A 245 -22.24 9.13 2.27
CA LYS A 245 -22.84 10.10 1.35
C LYS A 245 -21.80 10.89 0.54
N MET A 246 -20.68 11.27 1.15
CA MET A 246 -19.58 11.96 0.46
C MET A 246 -19.01 11.08 -0.67
N ILE A 247 -18.73 9.82 -0.37
CA ILE A 247 -18.16 8.89 -1.36
C ILE A 247 -19.18 8.45 -2.40
N GLU A 248 -20.46 8.29 -2.05
CA GLU A 248 -21.52 8.03 -3.04
C GLU A 248 -21.63 9.16 -4.06
N ALA A 249 -21.61 10.42 -3.62
CA ALA A 249 -21.63 11.58 -4.50
C ALA A 249 -20.38 11.65 -5.39
N ALA A 250 -19.19 11.38 -4.83
CA ALA A 250 -17.94 11.36 -5.59
C ALA A 250 -17.94 10.22 -6.64
N ALA A 251 -18.45 9.04 -6.32
CA ALA A 251 -18.47 7.86 -7.19
C ALA A 251 -19.33 8.04 -8.46
N ILE A 252 -20.34 8.91 -8.43
CA ILE A 252 -21.13 9.26 -9.61
C ILE A 252 -20.22 9.88 -10.69
N ASN A 253 -19.35 10.79 -10.28
CA ASN A 253 -18.40 11.44 -11.19
C ASN A 253 -17.27 10.52 -11.68
N GLU A 254 -16.92 9.48 -10.92
CA GLU A 254 -15.87 8.53 -11.32
C GLU A 254 -16.30 7.64 -12.50
N LYS A 255 -17.60 7.33 -12.63
CA LYS A 255 -18.13 6.49 -13.71
C LYS A 255 -18.08 7.18 -15.08
N ASP A 256 -18.15 8.50 -15.09
CA ASP A 256 -18.30 9.29 -16.33
C ASP A 256 -16.95 9.92 -16.79
N LYS A 257 -15.86 9.72 -16.05
CA LYS A 257 -14.56 10.30 -16.42
C LYS A 257 -13.72 9.33 -17.24
N PRO A 258 -13.34 9.69 -18.49
CA PRO A 258 -12.26 9.02 -19.19
C PRO A 258 -10.97 9.15 -18.36
N LEU A 259 -10.11 8.13 -18.43
CA LEU A 259 -8.76 8.19 -17.88
C LEU A 259 -8.00 9.30 -18.61
N GLU A 260 -8.03 10.52 -18.06
CA GLU A 260 -7.14 11.57 -18.53
C GLU A 260 -5.71 11.12 -18.27
N LYS A 261 -4.92 10.99 -19.33
CA LYS A 261 -3.46 10.85 -19.20
C LYS A 261 -2.97 12.05 -18.42
N ILE A 262 -2.10 11.83 -17.44
CA ILE A 262 -1.33 12.91 -16.83
C ILE A 262 -0.45 13.45 -17.97
N GLU A 263 -0.82 14.59 -18.53
CA GLU A 263 -0.02 15.24 -19.55
C GLU A 263 1.27 15.71 -18.90
N LYS A 264 2.42 15.42 -19.55
CA LYS A 264 3.75 15.77 -19.05
C LYS A 264 3.95 17.29 -18.89
N ASP A 265 3.08 18.09 -19.49
CA ASP A 265 3.23 19.54 -19.58
C ASP A 265 2.57 20.30 -18.41
N ASN A 266 1.97 19.60 -17.44
CA ASN A 266 1.34 20.19 -16.24
C ASN A 266 2.12 19.89 -14.94
N ILE A 267 3.42 19.54 -15.05
CA ILE A 267 4.29 19.28 -13.90
C ILE A 267 5.44 20.28 -13.90
#